data_d95ca0f25d14133884468be54401c55d
#
_entry.id   d95ca0f25d14133884468be54401c55d
#
_cell.length_a   1.000
_cell.length_b   1.000
_cell.length_c   1.000
_cell.angle_alpha   90.00
_cell.angle_beta   90.00
_cell.angle_gamma   90.00
#
_symmetry.space_group_name_H-M   'P 1'
#
loop_
_entity.id
_entity.type
_entity.pdbx_description
1 polymer ?
#
loop_
_entity_poly.entity_id
_entity_poly.type
_entity_poly.pdbx_seq_one_letter_code
_entity_poly.pdbx_strand_id
1 'polypeptide(L)'
;LGLKCYNIETVEDQKVRTAFLKVGETKIELLEPTCPESTIAKFIENKGAGVHHVAFAVEDGVANALAEAEGKEIRLIDKAPRKGAEGLNIAFLHPKSTLGVLTELCEH
;
A
#
# COMPACT_ATOMS: atom_id res chain seq x y z
N LEU A 1 20.67 -8.77 -2.85
CA LEU A 1 21.02 -8.05 -1.62
C LEU A 1 21.13 -8.95 -0.40
N GLY A 2 20.80 -10.24 -0.56
CA GLY A 2 20.85 -11.18 0.55
C GLY A 2 19.71 -11.06 1.56
N LEU A 3 18.66 -10.32 1.20
CA LEU A 3 17.48 -10.20 2.06
C LEU A 3 16.67 -11.49 2.01
N LYS A 4 16.10 -11.84 3.16
CA LYS A 4 15.32 -13.08 3.29
C LYS A 4 13.82 -12.78 3.18
N CYS A 5 13.12 -13.52 2.33
CA CYS A 5 11.67 -13.49 2.30
C CYS A 5 11.13 -14.27 3.49
N TYR A 6 10.38 -13.62 4.37
CA TYR A 6 9.87 -14.27 5.58
C TYR A 6 8.42 -14.72 5.46
N ASN A 7 7.70 -14.25 4.45
CA ASN A 7 6.30 -14.62 4.25
C ASN A 7 5.87 -14.31 2.82
N ILE A 8 4.91 -15.08 2.32
CA ILE A 8 4.25 -14.82 1.04
C ILE A 8 2.75 -14.92 1.31
N GLU A 9 2.01 -13.92 0.89
CA GLU A 9 0.57 -13.85 1.10
C GLU A 9 -0.14 -13.51 -0.20
N THR A 10 -1.27 -14.17 -0.46
CA THR A 10 -2.14 -13.83 -1.58
C THR A 10 -3.31 -13.01 -1.05
N VAL A 11 -3.46 -11.79 -1.57
CA VAL A 11 -4.58 -10.90 -1.20
C VAL A 11 -5.60 -11.02 -2.34
N GLU A 12 -6.61 -11.85 -2.14
CA GLU A 12 -7.58 -12.19 -3.18
C GLU A 12 -8.33 -10.97 -3.71
N ASP A 13 -8.76 -10.08 -2.80
CA ASP A 13 -9.53 -8.89 -3.18
C ASP A 13 -8.71 -7.94 -4.05
N GLN A 14 -7.41 -7.90 -3.88
CA GLN A 14 -6.51 -7.04 -4.64
C GLN A 14 -5.92 -7.76 -5.84
N LYS A 15 -6.14 -9.05 -5.96
CA LYS A 15 -5.61 -9.90 -7.04
C LYS A 15 -4.10 -9.78 -7.13
N VAL A 16 -3.45 -9.88 -5.97
CA VAL A 16 -2.00 -9.70 -5.85
C VAL A 16 -1.42 -10.76 -4.90
N ARG A 17 -0.23 -11.20 -5.22
CA ARG A 17 0.60 -12.03 -4.32
C ARG A 17 1.76 -11.19 -3.86
N THR A 18 1.98 -11.15 -2.55
CA THR A 18 2.97 -10.29 -1.92
C THR A 18 4.03 -11.11 -1.21
N ALA A 19 5.29 -10.84 -1.51
CA ALA A 19 6.42 -11.40 -0.77
C ALA A 19 6.99 -10.33 0.15
N PHE A 20 7.19 -10.70 1.41
CA PHE A 20 7.62 -9.75 2.45
C PHE A 20 9.10 -9.96 2.79
N LEU A 21 9.85 -8.85 2.77
CA LEU A 21 11.24 -8.80 3.20
C LEU A 21 11.38 -7.71 4.25
N LYS A 22 12.30 -7.87 5.17
CA LYS A 22 12.50 -6.90 6.25
C LYS A 22 13.89 -6.29 6.17
N VAL A 23 13.93 -4.96 6.27
CA VAL A 23 15.19 -4.19 6.34
C VAL A 23 15.09 -3.32 7.59
N GLY A 24 15.69 -3.77 8.69
CA GLY A 24 15.49 -3.10 9.97
C GLY A 24 14.04 -3.18 10.39
N GLU A 25 13.40 -2.04 10.61
CA GLU A 25 11.99 -1.96 10.97
C GLU A 25 11.09 -1.72 9.75
N THR A 26 11.68 -1.59 8.58
CA THR A 26 10.94 -1.34 7.34
C THR A 26 10.65 -2.64 6.61
N LYS A 27 9.42 -2.79 6.14
CA LYS A 27 9.04 -3.91 5.29
C LYS A 27 9.13 -3.50 3.82
N ILE A 28 9.67 -4.39 3.01
CA ILE A 28 9.62 -4.26 1.56
C ILE A 28 8.66 -5.35 1.07
N GLU A 29 7.69 -4.95 0.25
CA GLU A 29 6.71 -5.87 -0.31
C GLU A 29 6.91 -5.94 -1.82
N LEU A 30 7.23 -7.14 -2.31
CA LEU A 30 7.30 -7.39 -3.74
C LEU A 30 5.92 -7.85 -4.19
N LEU A 31 5.35 -7.16 -5.16
CA LEU A 31 3.99 -7.39 -5.60
C LEU A 31 3.95 -8.06 -6.97
N GLU A 32 3.19 -9.15 -7.06
CA GLU A 32 2.98 -9.88 -8.30
C GLU A 32 1.48 -9.99 -8.56
N PRO A 33 1.00 -9.61 -9.75
CA PRO A 33 -0.42 -9.76 -10.06
C PRO A 33 -0.79 -11.24 -10.21
N THR A 34 -1.99 -11.60 -9.73
CA THR A 34 -2.49 -12.97 -9.90
C THR A 34 -3.36 -13.12 -11.14
N CYS A 35 -3.74 -12.01 -11.77
CA CYS A 35 -4.52 -12.02 -13.01
C CYS A 35 -4.34 -10.68 -13.75
N PRO A 36 -4.68 -10.63 -15.07
CA PRO A 36 -4.51 -9.40 -15.85
C PRO A 36 -5.36 -8.23 -15.39
N GLU A 37 -6.44 -8.48 -14.66
CA GLU A 37 -7.35 -7.43 -14.16
C GLU A 37 -6.83 -6.75 -12.90
N SER A 38 -5.76 -7.26 -12.31
CA SER A 38 -5.15 -6.67 -11.12
C SER A 38 -4.65 -5.25 -11.39
N THR A 39 -4.79 -4.36 -10.40
CA THR A 39 -4.23 -3.01 -10.50
C THR A 39 -2.71 -3.05 -10.65
N ILE A 40 -2.06 -4.05 -10.05
CA ILE A 40 -0.61 -4.23 -10.19
C ILE A 40 -0.25 -4.64 -11.62
N ALA A 41 -1.05 -5.50 -12.26
CA ALA A 41 -0.84 -5.86 -13.66
C ALA A 41 -0.91 -4.62 -14.55
N LYS A 42 -1.89 -3.75 -14.31
CA LYS A 42 -2.05 -2.51 -15.07
C LYS A 42 -0.91 -1.53 -14.82
N PHE A 43 -0.44 -1.47 -13.58
CA PHE A 43 0.71 -0.63 -13.24
C PHE A 43 1.96 -1.08 -14.02
N ILE A 44 2.24 -2.37 -14.02
CA ILE A 44 3.41 -2.91 -14.74
C ILE A 44 3.29 -2.68 -16.24
N GLU A 45 2.09 -2.87 -16.79
CA GLU A 45 1.84 -2.65 -18.21
C GLU A 45 2.07 -1.19 -18.61
N ASN A 46 1.62 -0.25 -17.79
CA ASN A 46 1.69 1.18 -18.10
C ASN A 46 3.01 1.85 -17.73
N LYS A 47 3.66 1.40 -16.66
CA LYS A 47 4.84 2.06 -16.11
C LYS A 47 6.06 1.15 -15.98
N GLY A 48 5.91 -0.13 -16.28
CA GLY A 48 6.96 -1.11 -16.04
C GLY A 48 7.13 -1.43 -14.57
N ALA A 49 8.16 -2.19 -14.24
CA ALA A 49 8.49 -2.50 -12.85
C ALA A 49 8.99 -1.24 -12.15
N GLY A 50 8.62 -1.07 -10.90
CA GLY A 50 9.05 0.08 -10.12
C GLY A 50 8.33 0.16 -8.79
N VAL A 51 8.54 1.26 -8.07
CA VAL A 51 7.87 1.50 -6.79
C VAL A 51 6.39 1.78 -7.05
N HIS A 52 5.52 0.96 -6.47
CA HIS A 52 4.07 1.14 -6.59
C HIS A 52 3.53 2.13 -5.56
N HIS A 53 3.91 1.96 -4.31
CA HIS A 53 3.46 2.86 -3.25
C HIS A 53 4.41 2.85 -2.06
N VAL A 54 4.24 3.84 -1.19
CA VAL A 54 4.95 3.94 0.08
C VAL A 54 3.89 3.95 1.19
N ALA A 55 4.09 3.17 2.23
CA ALA A 55 3.17 3.08 3.36
C ALA A 55 3.80 3.69 4.61
N PHE A 56 3.01 4.47 5.33
CA PHE A 56 3.40 5.04 6.62
C PHE A 56 2.55 4.45 7.73
N ALA A 57 3.20 3.97 8.78
CA ALA A 57 2.51 3.53 9.98
C ALA A 57 2.00 4.74 10.75
N VAL A 58 0.73 4.70 11.15
CA VAL A 58 0.11 5.76 11.93
C VAL A 58 -0.21 5.26 13.33
N GLU A 59 0.06 6.09 14.34
CA GLU A 59 -0.05 5.69 15.74
C GLU A 59 -1.49 5.75 16.27
N ASP A 60 -2.24 6.76 15.85
CA ASP A 60 -3.57 7.04 16.38
C ASP A 60 -4.71 6.43 15.55
N GLY A 61 -4.37 5.50 14.67
CA GLY A 61 -5.33 4.82 13.81
C GLY A 61 -5.53 5.50 12.47
N VAL A 62 -5.90 4.70 11.47
CA VAL A 62 -6.09 5.18 10.11
C VAL A 62 -7.25 6.16 10.00
N ALA A 63 -8.36 5.91 10.73
CA ALA A 63 -9.52 6.80 10.69
C ALA A 63 -9.15 8.22 11.11
N ASN A 64 -8.38 8.37 12.19
CA ASN A 64 -7.94 9.67 12.68
C ASN A 64 -6.97 10.35 11.71
N ALA A 65 -6.06 9.56 11.12
CA ALA A 65 -5.13 10.08 10.13
C ALA A 65 -5.84 10.57 8.87
N LEU A 66 -6.90 9.88 8.44
CA LEU A 66 -7.72 10.33 7.30
C LEU A 66 -8.44 11.64 7.60
N ALA A 67 -9.00 11.77 8.80
CA ALA A 67 -9.67 13.00 9.21
C ALA A 67 -8.70 14.19 9.21
N GLU A 68 -7.49 13.97 9.72
CA GLU A 68 -6.45 14.99 9.73
C GLU A 68 -6.03 15.38 8.31
N ALA A 69 -5.84 14.39 7.43
CA ALA A 69 -5.47 14.63 6.05
C ALA A 69 -6.57 15.42 5.32
N GLU A 70 -7.83 15.06 5.52
CA GLU A 70 -8.96 15.77 4.91
C GLU A 70 -9.01 17.22 5.39
N GLY A 71 -8.77 17.45 6.69
CA GLY A 71 -8.71 18.80 7.26
C GLY A 71 -7.59 19.65 6.67
N LYS A 72 -6.55 19.04 6.15
CA LYS A 72 -5.43 19.71 5.47
C LYS A 72 -5.61 19.76 3.96
N GLU A 73 -6.79 19.43 3.48
CA GLU A 73 -7.13 19.43 2.05
C GLU A 73 -6.31 18.44 1.21
N ILE A 74 -5.83 17.38 1.83
CA ILE A 74 -5.19 16.28 1.13
C ILE A 74 -6.28 15.39 0.54
N ARG A 75 -6.19 15.11 -0.74
CA ARG A 75 -7.18 14.29 -1.44
C ARG A 75 -7.06 12.82 -1.05
N LEU A 76 -8.20 12.22 -0.69
CA LEU A 76 -8.26 10.82 -0.27
C LEU A 76 -8.75 9.92 -1.40
N ILE A 77 -8.16 8.73 -1.53
CA ILE A 77 -8.76 7.66 -2.35
C ILE A 77 -9.79 6.94 -1.49
N ASP A 78 -9.37 6.53 -0.28
CA ASP A 78 -10.26 5.88 0.68
C ASP A 78 -10.69 6.89 1.74
N LYS A 79 -12.01 7.06 1.91
CA LYS A 79 -12.56 7.96 2.93
C LYS A 79 -12.72 7.27 4.28
N ALA A 80 -12.59 5.95 4.31
CA ALA A 80 -12.68 5.13 5.52
C ALA A 80 -11.66 4.00 5.42
N PRO A 81 -11.20 3.48 6.56
CA PRO A 81 -10.25 2.37 6.56
C PRO A 81 -10.80 1.12 5.88
N ARG A 82 -9.92 0.36 5.24
CA ARG A 82 -10.23 -0.96 4.71
C ARG A 82 -9.12 -1.94 5.08
N LYS A 83 -9.37 -3.23 4.92
CA LYS A 83 -8.37 -4.25 5.23
C LYS A 83 -7.37 -4.41 4.09
N GLY A 84 -6.10 -4.39 4.44
CA GLY A 84 -4.99 -4.65 3.53
C GLY A 84 -4.26 -5.93 3.89
N ALA A 85 -3.01 -6.03 3.44
CA ALA A 85 -2.15 -7.17 3.73
C ALA A 85 -2.00 -7.35 5.25
N GLU A 86 -1.84 -8.60 5.67
CA GLU A 86 -1.69 -8.98 7.08
C GLU A 86 -2.90 -8.58 7.95
N GLY A 87 -4.06 -8.32 7.33
CA GLY A 87 -5.28 -7.96 8.04
C GLY A 87 -5.27 -6.58 8.69
N LEU A 88 -4.29 -5.75 8.36
CA LEU A 88 -4.18 -4.41 8.93
C LEU A 88 -5.16 -3.45 8.29
N ASN A 89 -5.64 -2.48 9.06
CA ASN A 89 -6.45 -1.40 8.51
C ASN A 89 -5.54 -0.46 7.73
N ILE A 90 -5.95 -0.13 6.52
CA ILE A 90 -5.19 0.75 5.62
C ILE A 90 -6.12 1.74 4.93
N ALA A 91 -5.53 2.77 4.36
CA ALA A 91 -6.22 3.68 3.45
C ALA A 91 -5.19 4.36 2.55
N PHE A 92 -5.62 4.74 1.35
CA PHE A 92 -4.74 5.40 0.39
C PHE A 92 -5.08 6.88 0.23
N LEU A 93 -4.03 7.69 0.13
CA LEU A 93 -4.11 9.10 -0.27
C LEU A 93 -3.91 9.19 -1.78
N HIS A 94 -4.59 10.16 -2.40
CA HIS A 94 -4.51 10.32 -3.85
C HIS A 94 -3.13 10.83 -4.28
N PRO A 95 -2.51 10.24 -5.32
CA PRO A 95 -1.18 10.66 -5.79
C PRO A 95 -1.07 12.14 -6.16
N LYS A 96 -2.19 12.79 -6.55
CA LYS A 96 -2.17 14.22 -6.86
C LYS A 96 -1.80 15.08 -5.67
N SER A 97 -2.08 14.62 -4.45
CA SER A 97 -1.73 15.33 -3.22
C SER A 97 -0.37 14.92 -2.67
N THR A 98 0.25 13.89 -3.24
CA THR A 98 1.51 13.33 -2.74
C THR A 98 2.59 13.28 -3.84
N LEU A 99 2.52 14.25 -4.75
CA LEU A 99 3.52 14.45 -5.82
C LEU A 99 3.74 13.22 -6.72
N GLY A 100 2.65 12.50 -6.98
CA GLY A 100 2.67 11.38 -7.93
C GLY A 100 2.99 10.02 -7.32
N VAL A 101 3.30 9.95 -6.04
CA VAL A 101 3.56 8.68 -5.35
C VAL A 101 2.32 8.25 -4.59
N LEU A 102 1.77 7.09 -4.94
CA LEU A 102 0.64 6.53 -4.18
C LEU A 102 1.10 6.30 -2.73
N THR A 103 0.36 6.86 -1.79
CA THR A 103 0.74 6.84 -0.38
C THR A 103 -0.33 6.13 0.44
N GLU A 104 0.10 5.13 1.20
CA GLU A 104 -0.76 4.34 2.06
C GLU A 104 -0.57 4.75 3.52
N LEU A 105 -1.68 4.82 4.27
CA LEU A 105 -1.65 4.93 5.73
C LEU A 105 -2.00 3.55 6.28
N CYS A 106 -1.24 3.09 7.24
CA CYS A 106 -1.38 1.73 7.77
C CYS A 106 -1.35 1.74 9.30
N GLU A 107 -2.25 0.95 9.91
CA GLU A 107 -2.19 0.72 11.35
C GLU A 107 -1.12 -0.31 11.67
N HIS A 108 -0.57 -0.14 12.84
CA HIS A 108 0.48 -1.03 13.33
C HIS A 108 -0.10 -2.31 13.90
#